data_83a505a51789261669ed745e6858b561
#
_entry.id   83a505a51789261669ed745e6858b561
#
_cell.length_a   1.000
_cell.length_b   1.000
_cell.length_c   1.000
_cell.angle_alpha   90.00
_cell.angle_beta   90.00
_cell.angle_gamma   90.00
#
_symmetry.space_group_name_H-M   'P 1'
#
loop_
_entity.id
_entity.type
_entity.pdbx_description
1 polymer ?
#
loop_
_entity_poly.entity_id
_entity_poly.type
_entity_poly.pdbx_seq_one_letter_code
_entity_poly.pdbx_strand_id
1 'polypeptide(L)'
;HNVDAVFLGQLLRDVAGGIGLIVLLLMVVVAVAVFLLTGIPYNKYEYLEKEKLTLQYGVSGIVEKAKETFAGTYRICITLGVVLCILGVVPLLIVSIFFGNNGYAVILATDALLIVVAIAVWLFVWSGIIWGGYQKLLQEGDYTVENKAVNRKYEHVTAIYWCVWTAVYLAISLPTMRWDITWVVWPVAGVLYGALLAFLKIKNRKAERE
;
A
#
# COMPACT_ATOMS: atom_id res chain seq x y z
N HIS A 1 8.85 -51.33 -11.46
CA HIS A 1 8.08 -50.46 -12.38
C HIS A 1 7.25 -49.34 -11.70
N ASN A 2 6.59 -49.61 -10.54
CA ASN A 2 5.82 -48.58 -9.84
C ASN A 2 6.69 -47.60 -9.01
N VAL A 3 7.80 -48.07 -8.47
CA VAL A 3 8.70 -47.28 -7.62
C VAL A 3 9.43 -46.21 -8.45
N ASP A 4 9.87 -46.58 -9.65
CA ASP A 4 10.58 -45.68 -10.57
C ASP A 4 9.66 -44.55 -11.08
N ALA A 5 8.40 -44.86 -11.35
CA ALA A 5 7.40 -43.85 -11.78
C ALA A 5 7.05 -42.84 -10.67
N VAL A 6 6.95 -43.31 -9.42
CA VAL A 6 6.71 -42.46 -8.24
C VAL A 6 7.92 -41.56 -7.96
N PHE A 7 9.11 -42.12 -8.04
CA PHE A 7 10.37 -41.37 -7.86
C PHE A 7 10.54 -40.27 -8.93
N LEU A 8 10.29 -40.64 -10.21
CA LEU A 8 10.33 -39.67 -11.31
C LEU A 8 9.30 -38.55 -11.14
N GLY A 9 8.10 -38.88 -10.68
CA GLY A 9 7.05 -37.92 -10.42
C GLY A 9 7.35 -36.96 -9.26
N GLN A 10 8.08 -37.43 -8.24
CA GLN A 10 8.56 -36.57 -7.15
C GLN A 10 9.69 -35.64 -7.64
N LEU A 11 10.67 -36.18 -8.35
CA LEU A 11 11.79 -35.41 -8.91
C LEU A 11 11.29 -34.30 -9.84
N LEU A 12 10.32 -34.59 -10.71
CA LEU A 12 9.71 -33.58 -11.59
C LEU A 12 8.96 -32.47 -10.82
N ARG A 13 8.30 -32.81 -9.73
CA ARG A 13 7.64 -31.81 -8.86
C ARG A 13 8.64 -30.92 -8.15
N ASP A 14 9.73 -31.51 -7.63
CA ASP A 14 10.77 -30.78 -6.93
C ASP A 14 11.52 -29.82 -7.87
N VAL A 15 11.82 -30.28 -9.10
CA VAL A 15 12.42 -29.46 -10.16
C VAL A 15 11.46 -28.32 -10.59
N ALA A 16 10.19 -28.64 -10.80
CA ALA A 16 9.19 -27.62 -11.16
C ALA A 16 8.99 -26.59 -10.05
N GLY A 17 8.98 -27.04 -8.77
CA GLY A 17 8.94 -26.16 -7.62
C GLY A 17 10.18 -25.26 -7.52
N GLY A 18 11.36 -25.82 -7.77
CA GLY A 18 12.62 -25.07 -7.80
C GLY A 18 12.65 -24.00 -8.90
N ILE A 19 12.20 -24.35 -10.11
CA ILE A 19 12.09 -23.40 -11.23
C ILE A 19 11.09 -22.29 -10.87
N GLY A 20 9.92 -22.64 -10.31
CA GLY A 20 8.92 -21.68 -9.88
C GLY A 20 9.47 -20.68 -8.85
N LEU A 21 10.24 -21.15 -7.88
CA LEU A 21 10.90 -20.31 -6.89
C LEU A 21 11.91 -19.34 -7.51
N ILE A 22 12.72 -19.82 -8.46
CA ILE A 22 13.70 -18.99 -9.19
C ILE A 22 12.98 -17.89 -9.97
N VAL A 23 11.91 -18.23 -10.69
CA VAL A 23 11.11 -17.24 -11.45
C VAL A 23 10.50 -16.20 -10.52
N LEU A 24 9.96 -16.63 -9.37
CA LEU A 24 9.40 -15.72 -8.36
C LEU A 24 10.48 -14.77 -7.84
N LEU A 25 11.67 -15.26 -7.49
CA LEU A 25 12.76 -14.43 -7.02
C LEU A 25 13.22 -13.42 -8.09
N LEU A 26 13.29 -13.83 -9.35
CA LEU A 26 13.63 -12.92 -10.45
C LEU A 26 12.57 -11.82 -10.61
N MET A 27 11.28 -12.16 -10.52
CA MET A 27 10.20 -11.16 -10.54
C MET A 27 10.30 -10.16 -9.37
N VAL A 28 10.62 -10.64 -8.17
CA VAL A 28 10.83 -9.77 -7.00
C VAL A 28 12.02 -8.83 -7.22
N VAL A 29 13.13 -9.33 -7.74
CA VAL A 29 14.31 -8.50 -8.05
C VAL A 29 13.97 -7.39 -9.06
N VAL A 30 13.24 -7.73 -10.12
CA VAL A 30 12.79 -6.74 -11.12
C VAL A 30 11.85 -5.71 -10.48
N ALA A 31 10.88 -6.15 -9.66
CA ALA A 31 9.96 -5.26 -8.98
C ALA A 31 10.69 -4.29 -8.03
N VAL A 32 11.65 -4.79 -7.24
CA VAL A 32 12.47 -3.97 -6.34
C VAL A 32 13.35 -3.01 -7.12
N ALA A 33 13.97 -3.45 -8.23
CA ALA A 33 14.78 -2.58 -9.07
C ALA A 33 13.95 -1.43 -9.66
N VAL A 34 12.77 -1.72 -10.20
CA VAL A 34 11.84 -0.69 -10.71
C VAL A 34 11.41 0.26 -9.60
N PHE A 35 11.10 -0.26 -8.41
CA PHE A 35 10.73 0.58 -7.26
C PHE A 35 11.87 1.52 -6.83
N LEU A 36 13.10 1.04 -6.77
CA LEU A 36 14.26 1.85 -6.42
C LEU A 36 14.56 2.91 -7.49
N LEU A 37 14.52 2.53 -8.77
CA LEU A 37 14.80 3.45 -9.88
C LEU A 37 13.74 4.56 -9.99
N THR A 38 12.47 4.26 -9.68
CA THR A 38 11.39 5.24 -9.65
C THR A 38 11.32 6.03 -8.35
N GLY A 39 11.67 5.42 -7.22
CA GLY A 39 11.58 6.05 -5.89
C GLY A 39 12.69 7.08 -5.62
N ILE A 40 13.93 6.83 -6.10
CA ILE A 40 15.07 7.75 -5.87
C ILE A 40 14.83 9.16 -6.41
N PRO A 41 14.35 9.38 -7.66
CA PRO A 41 14.05 10.72 -8.14
C PRO A 41 12.89 11.39 -7.39
N TYR A 42 12.04 10.63 -6.68
CA TYR A 42 10.93 11.18 -5.91
C TYR A 42 11.39 12.02 -4.72
N ASN A 43 12.52 11.70 -4.10
CA ASN A 43 13.10 12.46 -3.00
C ASN A 43 13.45 13.90 -3.40
N LYS A 44 13.74 14.15 -4.67
CA LYS A 44 13.99 15.51 -5.20
C LYS A 44 12.77 16.42 -5.05
N TYR A 45 11.56 15.86 -4.98
CA TYR A 45 10.30 16.59 -4.88
C TYR A 45 9.70 16.56 -3.47
N GLU A 46 10.40 16.00 -2.48
CA GLU A 46 9.94 15.93 -1.09
C GLU A 46 9.70 17.32 -0.48
N TYR A 47 10.42 18.34 -0.94
CA TYR A 47 10.19 19.72 -0.50
C TYR A 47 8.77 20.22 -0.81
N LEU A 48 8.11 19.69 -1.87
CA LEU A 48 6.73 20.03 -2.19
C LEU A 48 5.72 19.60 -1.11
N GLU A 49 6.07 18.58 -0.34
CA GLU A 49 5.26 18.10 0.79
C GLU A 49 5.48 18.94 2.06
N LYS A 50 6.71 19.40 2.28
CA LYS A 50 7.14 20.02 3.53
C LYS A 50 7.06 21.53 3.52
N GLU A 51 7.23 22.18 2.35
CA GLU A 51 7.29 23.64 2.24
C GLU A 51 5.98 24.24 1.74
N LYS A 52 5.78 25.53 2.11
CA LYS A 52 4.67 26.33 1.58
C LYS A 52 5.00 26.69 0.14
N LEU A 53 4.20 26.21 -0.79
CA LEU A 53 4.35 26.54 -2.20
C LEU A 53 3.57 27.82 -2.52
N THR A 54 4.25 28.82 -3.05
CA THR A 54 3.59 29.95 -3.69
C THR A 54 3.64 29.73 -5.19
N LEU A 55 2.54 29.22 -5.75
CA LEU A 55 2.42 29.09 -7.20
C LEU A 55 2.39 30.50 -7.83
N GLN A 56 3.13 30.68 -8.92
CA GLN A 56 3.11 31.91 -9.68
C GLN A 56 1.69 32.20 -10.19
N TYR A 57 1.33 33.49 -10.27
CA TYR A 57 -0.01 33.92 -10.68
C TYR A 57 -0.44 33.26 -12.01
N GLY A 58 -1.59 32.60 -12.01
CA GLY A 58 -2.14 31.89 -13.17
C GLY A 58 -1.82 30.38 -13.24
N VAL A 59 -0.75 29.88 -12.58
CA VAL A 59 -0.39 28.44 -12.60
C VAL A 59 -1.40 27.62 -11.81
N SER A 60 -1.94 28.16 -10.72
CA SER A 60 -2.97 27.49 -9.90
C SER A 60 -4.21 27.12 -10.74
N GLY A 61 -4.71 28.04 -11.55
CA GLY A 61 -5.86 27.78 -12.42
C GLY A 61 -5.63 26.73 -13.49
N ILE A 62 -4.39 26.63 -14.01
CA ILE A 62 -4.03 25.59 -14.99
C ILE A 62 -4.02 24.21 -14.30
N VAL A 63 -3.46 24.12 -13.10
CA VAL A 63 -3.39 22.87 -12.34
C VAL A 63 -4.78 22.44 -11.88
N GLU A 64 -5.64 23.38 -11.45
CA GLU A 64 -7.02 23.12 -11.06
C GLU A 64 -7.84 22.56 -12.23
N LYS A 65 -7.75 23.18 -13.40
CA LYS A 65 -8.41 22.69 -14.61
C LYS A 65 -7.91 21.31 -15.03
N ALA A 66 -6.61 21.06 -14.91
CA ALA A 66 -6.03 19.73 -15.20
C ALA A 66 -6.55 18.67 -14.22
N LYS A 67 -6.65 19.01 -12.92
CA LYS A 67 -7.23 18.15 -11.88
C LYS A 67 -8.70 17.85 -12.17
N GLU A 68 -9.51 18.84 -12.51
CA GLU A 68 -10.92 18.64 -12.88
C GLU A 68 -11.08 17.72 -14.09
N THR A 69 -10.26 17.91 -15.11
CA THR A 69 -10.25 17.04 -16.30
C THR A 69 -9.89 15.60 -15.94
N PHE A 70 -8.93 15.41 -15.05
CA PHE A 70 -8.48 14.08 -14.60
C PHE A 70 -9.45 13.44 -13.58
N ALA A 71 -10.29 14.19 -12.88
CA ALA A 71 -11.20 13.71 -11.85
C ALA A 71 -12.15 12.59 -12.36
N GLY A 72 -12.59 12.68 -13.61
CA GLY A 72 -13.38 11.62 -14.26
C GLY A 72 -12.60 10.32 -14.40
N THR A 73 -11.38 10.40 -14.94
CA THR A 73 -10.47 9.25 -15.11
C THR A 73 -10.11 8.62 -13.77
N TYR A 74 -9.81 9.44 -12.75
CA TYR A 74 -9.51 8.98 -11.40
C TYR A 74 -10.66 8.13 -10.82
N ARG A 75 -11.89 8.64 -10.88
CA ARG A 75 -13.07 7.90 -10.40
C ARG A 75 -13.29 6.58 -11.13
N ILE A 76 -13.13 6.57 -12.46
CA ILE A 76 -13.25 5.36 -13.26
C ILE A 76 -12.17 4.34 -12.88
N CYS A 77 -10.90 4.74 -12.74
CA CYS A 77 -9.81 3.85 -12.35
C CYS A 77 -10.04 3.21 -10.98
N ILE A 78 -10.46 4.02 -9.99
CA ILE A 78 -10.76 3.49 -8.64
C ILE A 78 -11.93 2.52 -8.69
N THR A 79 -13.04 2.89 -9.36
CA THR A 79 -14.22 2.03 -9.45
C THR A 79 -13.89 0.72 -10.19
N LEU A 80 -13.18 0.80 -11.31
CA LEU A 80 -12.78 -0.37 -12.08
C LEU A 80 -11.85 -1.28 -11.28
N GLY A 81 -10.88 -0.72 -10.57
CA GLY A 81 -9.97 -1.47 -9.71
C GLY A 81 -10.71 -2.23 -8.60
N VAL A 82 -11.68 -1.58 -7.93
CA VAL A 82 -12.51 -2.24 -6.91
C VAL A 82 -13.35 -3.36 -7.53
N VAL A 83 -14.01 -3.10 -8.66
CA VAL A 83 -14.81 -4.10 -9.37
C VAL A 83 -13.96 -5.31 -9.78
N LEU A 84 -12.76 -5.07 -10.33
CA LEU A 84 -11.82 -6.14 -10.68
C LEU A 84 -11.39 -6.97 -9.47
N CYS A 85 -11.12 -6.35 -8.32
CA CYS A 85 -10.79 -7.07 -7.10
C CYS A 85 -11.93 -7.98 -6.64
N ILE A 86 -13.18 -7.50 -6.69
CA ILE A 86 -14.35 -8.28 -6.27
C ILE A 86 -14.62 -9.42 -7.26
N LEU A 87 -14.66 -9.11 -8.56
CA LEU A 87 -14.92 -10.10 -9.60
C LEU A 87 -13.79 -11.13 -9.73
N GLY A 88 -12.56 -10.74 -9.43
CA GLY A 88 -11.38 -11.64 -9.46
C GLY A 88 -11.50 -12.81 -8.49
N VAL A 89 -12.22 -12.66 -7.38
CA VAL A 89 -12.42 -13.73 -6.39
C VAL A 89 -13.43 -14.77 -6.90
N VAL A 90 -14.37 -14.39 -7.75
CA VAL A 90 -15.48 -15.27 -8.20
C VAL A 90 -14.99 -16.55 -8.90
N PRO A 91 -14.06 -16.51 -9.87
CA PRO A 91 -13.52 -17.72 -10.49
C PRO A 91 -12.88 -18.68 -9.48
N LEU A 92 -12.14 -18.14 -8.49
CA LEU A 92 -11.53 -18.97 -7.46
C LEU A 92 -12.59 -19.69 -6.61
N LEU A 93 -13.66 -19.01 -6.23
CA LEU A 93 -14.75 -19.61 -5.48
C LEU A 93 -15.47 -20.70 -6.30
N ILE A 94 -15.76 -20.44 -7.58
CA ILE A 94 -16.37 -21.42 -8.47
C ILE A 94 -15.51 -22.68 -8.58
N VAL A 95 -14.21 -22.50 -8.86
CA VAL A 95 -13.28 -23.64 -8.99
C VAL A 95 -13.15 -24.39 -7.67
N SER A 96 -13.08 -23.70 -6.54
CA SER A 96 -12.97 -24.32 -5.22
C SER A 96 -14.21 -25.16 -4.87
N ILE A 97 -15.40 -24.71 -5.22
CA ILE A 97 -16.67 -25.43 -4.93
C ILE A 97 -16.84 -26.64 -5.85
N PHE A 98 -16.63 -26.46 -7.15
CA PHE A 98 -16.97 -27.49 -8.14
C PHE A 98 -15.80 -28.42 -8.46
N PHE A 99 -14.57 -27.96 -8.32
CA PHE A 99 -13.34 -28.68 -8.71
C PHE A 99 -12.31 -28.76 -7.59
N GLY A 100 -12.71 -28.62 -6.32
CA GLY A 100 -11.83 -28.56 -5.16
C GLY A 100 -10.88 -29.76 -4.99
N ASN A 101 -11.26 -30.92 -5.52
CA ASN A 101 -10.40 -32.11 -5.55
C ASN A 101 -9.31 -32.08 -6.64
N ASN A 102 -9.38 -31.12 -7.58
CA ASN A 102 -8.37 -30.95 -8.62
C ASN A 102 -7.44 -29.79 -8.22
N GLY A 103 -6.35 -30.12 -7.53
CA GLY A 103 -5.37 -29.12 -7.07
C GLY A 103 -4.80 -28.25 -8.19
N TYR A 104 -4.68 -28.77 -9.42
CA TYR A 104 -4.21 -28.00 -10.56
C TYR A 104 -5.18 -26.88 -10.97
N ALA A 105 -6.49 -27.17 -10.97
CA ALA A 105 -7.50 -26.17 -11.28
C ALA A 105 -7.55 -25.04 -10.24
N VAL A 106 -7.37 -25.37 -8.95
CA VAL A 106 -7.31 -24.38 -7.87
C VAL A 106 -6.07 -23.49 -8.01
N ILE A 107 -4.91 -24.04 -8.35
CA ILE A 107 -3.67 -23.28 -8.58
C ILE A 107 -3.87 -22.28 -9.74
N LEU A 108 -4.39 -22.73 -10.88
CA LEU A 108 -4.66 -21.86 -12.03
C LEU A 108 -5.65 -20.73 -11.70
N ALA A 109 -6.69 -21.01 -10.92
CA ALA A 109 -7.65 -20.00 -10.49
C ALA A 109 -7.01 -18.99 -9.55
N THR A 110 -6.09 -19.42 -8.68
CA THR A 110 -5.31 -18.54 -7.79
C THR A 110 -4.37 -17.64 -8.59
N ASP A 111 -3.66 -18.20 -9.58
CA ASP A 111 -2.77 -17.41 -10.44
C ASP A 111 -3.56 -16.36 -11.24
N ALA A 112 -4.71 -16.73 -11.77
CA ALA A 112 -5.60 -15.78 -12.45
C ALA A 112 -6.06 -14.66 -11.53
N LEU A 113 -6.44 -14.97 -10.28
CA LEU A 113 -6.78 -13.98 -9.26
C LEU A 113 -5.62 -13.02 -9.01
N LEU A 114 -4.39 -13.53 -8.84
CA LEU A 114 -3.21 -12.70 -8.60
C LEU A 114 -2.93 -11.73 -9.75
N ILE A 115 -3.10 -12.18 -10.99
CA ILE A 115 -2.96 -11.32 -12.18
C ILE A 115 -4.00 -10.20 -12.17
N VAL A 116 -5.27 -10.51 -11.89
CA VAL A 116 -6.35 -9.52 -11.82
C VAL A 116 -6.10 -8.50 -10.72
N VAL A 117 -5.65 -8.96 -9.53
CA VAL A 117 -5.30 -8.09 -8.41
C VAL A 117 -4.11 -7.19 -8.78
N ALA A 118 -3.09 -7.71 -9.45
CA ALA A 118 -1.94 -6.91 -9.90
C ALA A 118 -2.36 -5.77 -10.84
N ILE A 119 -3.29 -6.03 -11.78
CA ILE A 119 -3.85 -5.01 -12.67
C ILE A 119 -4.64 -3.97 -11.86
N ALA A 120 -5.47 -4.40 -10.91
CA ALA A 120 -6.24 -3.50 -10.06
C ALA A 120 -5.33 -2.59 -9.22
N VAL A 121 -4.29 -3.15 -8.60
CA VAL A 121 -3.29 -2.39 -7.83
C VAL A 121 -2.56 -1.39 -8.73
N TRP A 122 -2.18 -1.78 -9.94
CA TRP A 122 -1.56 -0.86 -10.90
C TRP A 122 -2.47 0.34 -11.20
N LEU A 123 -3.77 0.11 -11.43
CA LEU A 123 -4.75 1.19 -11.66
C LEU A 123 -4.85 2.13 -10.45
N PHE A 124 -4.89 1.58 -9.23
CA PHE A 124 -4.95 2.39 -8.00
C PHE A 124 -3.68 3.23 -7.82
N VAL A 125 -2.51 2.63 -7.99
CA VAL A 125 -1.23 3.33 -7.82
C VAL A 125 -1.07 4.42 -8.88
N TRP A 126 -1.31 4.09 -10.16
CA TRP A 126 -1.18 5.04 -11.25
C TRP A 126 -2.11 6.26 -11.07
N SER A 127 -3.40 6.02 -10.84
CA SER A 127 -4.37 7.10 -10.64
C SER A 127 -4.13 7.87 -9.35
N GLY A 128 -3.71 7.18 -8.27
CA GLY A 128 -3.42 7.78 -6.98
C GLY A 128 -2.20 8.71 -7.00
N ILE A 129 -1.12 8.33 -7.70
CA ILE A 129 0.08 9.18 -7.86
C ILE A 129 -0.28 10.49 -8.58
N ILE A 130 -1.01 10.41 -9.68
CA ILE A 130 -1.39 11.61 -10.46
C ILE A 130 -2.31 12.51 -9.62
N TRP A 131 -3.34 11.92 -8.98
CA TRP A 131 -4.26 12.67 -8.12
C TRP A 131 -3.55 13.32 -6.93
N GLY A 132 -2.67 12.57 -6.25
CA GLY A 132 -1.84 13.08 -5.16
C GLY A 132 -0.90 14.20 -5.60
N GLY A 133 -0.37 14.14 -6.83
CA GLY A 133 0.43 15.22 -7.43
C GLY A 133 -0.35 16.53 -7.53
N TYR A 134 -1.60 16.50 -8.00
CA TYR A 134 -2.45 17.69 -8.05
C TYR A 134 -2.78 18.24 -6.66
N GLN A 135 -3.09 17.36 -5.69
CA GLN A 135 -3.34 17.78 -4.31
C GLN A 135 -2.13 18.44 -3.65
N LYS A 136 -0.91 17.92 -3.91
CA LYS A 136 0.34 18.51 -3.42
C LYS A 136 0.57 19.91 -3.97
N LEU A 137 0.38 20.09 -5.28
CA LEU A 137 0.56 21.37 -5.96
C LEU A 137 -0.47 22.41 -5.50
N LEU A 138 -1.75 22.02 -5.39
CA LEU A 138 -2.83 22.90 -4.94
C LEU A 138 -2.89 23.07 -3.42
N GLN A 139 -2.05 22.37 -2.67
CA GLN A 139 -2.04 22.34 -1.20
C GLN A 139 -3.42 22.01 -0.61
N GLU A 140 -4.09 21.02 -1.17
CA GLU A 140 -5.40 20.56 -0.75
C GLU A 140 -5.35 19.26 0.07
N GLY A 141 -6.44 18.94 0.76
CA GLY A 141 -6.56 17.71 1.56
C GLY A 141 -5.52 17.64 2.68
N ASP A 142 -4.70 16.59 2.66
CA ASP A 142 -3.64 16.38 3.66
C ASP A 142 -2.45 17.34 3.50
N TYR A 143 -2.32 18.00 2.34
CA TYR A 143 -1.23 18.91 2.00
C TYR A 143 -1.55 20.38 2.24
N THR A 144 -2.64 20.70 2.93
CA THR A 144 -2.96 22.08 3.35
C THR A 144 -1.84 22.68 4.19
N VAL A 145 -1.68 24.00 4.11
CA VAL A 145 -0.63 24.74 4.85
C VAL A 145 -0.71 24.46 6.35
N GLU A 146 -1.93 24.36 6.89
CA GLU A 146 -2.16 24.04 8.31
C GLU A 146 -1.71 22.60 8.64
N ASN A 147 -2.08 21.61 7.82
CA ASN A 147 -1.67 20.22 8.04
C ASN A 147 -0.16 20.04 7.89
N LYS A 148 0.48 20.70 6.92
CA LYS A 148 1.95 20.70 6.77
C LYS A 148 2.64 21.27 8.03
N ALA A 149 2.15 22.39 8.57
CA ALA A 149 2.71 22.99 9.78
C ALA A 149 2.57 22.06 11.00
N VAL A 150 1.40 21.42 11.14
CA VAL A 150 1.14 20.44 12.20
C VAL A 150 2.04 19.22 12.04
N ASN A 151 2.10 18.64 10.85
CA ASN A 151 2.91 17.45 10.59
C ASN A 151 4.39 17.72 10.87
N ARG A 152 4.94 18.84 10.41
CA ARG A 152 6.35 19.22 10.67
C ARG A 152 6.63 19.42 12.17
N LYS A 153 5.67 20.02 12.90
CA LYS A 153 5.83 20.26 14.35
C LYS A 153 5.82 18.94 15.15
N TYR A 154 5.06 17.94 14.71
CA TYR A 154 4.88 16.68 15.44
C TYR A 154 5.61 15.50 14.80
N GLU A 155 6.44 15.70 13.75
CA GLU A 155 7.20 14.64 13.09
C GLU A 155 8.07 13.83 14.07
N HIS A 156 8.77 14.52 14.97
CA HIS A 156 9.57 13.86 16.01
C HIS A 156 8.72 13.12 17.04
N VAL A 157 7.57 13.68 17.42
CA VAL A 157 6.62 13.02 18.36
C VAL A 157 6.06 11.75 17.74
N THR A 158 5.74 11.78 16.45
CA THR A 158 5.27 10.62 15.69
C THR A 158 6.31 9.51 15.66
N ALA A 159 7.57 9.85 15.36
CA ALA A 159 8.66 8.88 15.32
C ALA A 159 8.88 8.23 16.69
N ILE A 160 8.94 9.02 17.76
CA ILE A 160 9.09 8.52 19.13
C ILE A 160 7.91 7.61 19.50
N TYR A 161 6.69 8.03 19.19
CA TYR A 161 5.47 7.26 19.46
C TYR A 161 5.55 5.85 18.85
N TRP A 162 5.86 5.75 17.57
CA TRP A 162 5.95 4.46 16.89
C TRP A 162 7.12 3.60 17.39
N CYS A 163 8.27 4.20 17.71
CA CYS A 163 9.40 3.49 18.32
C CYS A 163 9.01 2.88 19.68
N VAL A 164 8.30 3.61 20.53
CA VAL A 164 7.84 3.12 21.84
C VAL A 164 6.87 1.95 21.67
N TRP A 165 5.87 2.08 20.78
CA TRP A 165 4.91 0.98 20.55
C TRP A 165 5.55 -0.26 19.92
N THR A 166 6.53 -0.08 19.04
CA THR A 166 7.32 -1.19 18.49
C THR A 166 8.12 -1.88 19.59
N ALA A 167 8.75 -1.13 20.49
CA ALA A 167 9.47 -1.69 21.63
C ALA A 167 8.54 -2.45 22.57
N VAL A 168 7.36 -1.90 22.90
CA VAL A 168 6.32 -2.58 23.70
C VAL A 168 5.86 -3.88 23.04
N TYR A 169 5.58 -3.83 21.74
CA TYR A 169 5.20 -5.02 20.96
C TYR A 169 6.26 -6.12 21.04
N LEU A 170 7.53 -5.78 20.80
CA LEU A 170 8.64 -6.73 20.88
C LEU A 170 8.84 -7.26 22.31
N ALA A 171 8.76 -6.39 23.32
CA ALA A 171 8.93 -6.77 24.72
C ALA A 171 7.86 -7.76 25.21
N ILE A 172 6.65 -7.72 24.63
CA ILE A 172 5.58 -8.68 24.93
C ILE A 172 5.69 -9.93 24.06
N SER A 173 5.96 -9.77 22.75
CA SER A 173 5.94 -10.86 21.77
C SER A 173 7.10 -11.83 21.94
N LEU A 174 8.32 -11.34 22.24
CA LEU A 174 9.52 -12.18 22.37
C LEU A 174 9.44 -13.14 23.57
N PRO A 175 9.08 -12.70 24.81
CA PRO A 175 9.00 -13.62 25.93
C PRO A 175 7.81 -14.57 25.85
N THR A 176 6.68 -14.12 25.28
CA THR A 176 5.45 -14.91 25.24
C THR A 176 5.38 -15.86 24.05
N MET A 177 6.16 -15.60 22.97
CA MET A 177 6.12 -16.32 21.69
C MET A 177 4.71 -16.44 21.08
N ARG A 178 3.76 -15.59 21.52
CA ARG A 178 2.35 -15.61 21.08
C ARG A 178 2.08 -14.52 20.05
N TRP A 179 2.71 -14.63 18.92
CA TRP A 179 2.57 -13.68 17.80
C TRP A 179 1.14 -13.62 17.25
N ASP A 180 0.38 -14.69 17.41
CA ASP A 180 -1.04 -14.83 17.03
C ASP A 180 -1.95 -13.81 17.74
N ILE A 181 -1.63 -13.42 18.97
CA ILE A 181 -2.43 -12.50 19.77
C ILE A 181 -1.80 -11.10 19.82
N THR A 182 -0.48 -11.02 19.90
CA THR A 182 0.22 -9.75 20.14
C THR A 182 0.08 -8.74 19.01
N TRP A 183 -0.28 -9.17 17.79
CA TRP A 183 -0.53 -8.25 16.67
C TRP A 183 -1.63 -7.21 16.95
N VAL A 184 -2.54 -7.49 17.92
CA VAL A 184 -3.60 -6.57 18.37
C VAL A 184 -3.03 -5.25 18.88
N VAL A 185 -1.78 -5.21 19.31
CA VAL A 185 -1.08 -3.98 19.73
C VAL A 185 -1.10 -2.92 18.62
N TRP A 186 -0.99 -3.31 17.36
CA TRP A 186 -0.93 -2.37 16.24
C TRP A 186 -2.24 -1.60 15.99
N PRO A 187 -3.42 -2.25 15.91
CA PRO A 187 -4.70 -1.54 15.84
C PRO A 187 -4.93 -0.60 17.02
N VAL A 188 -4.61 -1.04 18.25
CA VAL A 188 -4.75 -0.22 19.46
C VAL A 188 -3.83 1.00 19.39
N ALA A 189 -2.56 0.81 19.02
CA ALA A 189 -1.61 1.90 18.84
C ALA A 189 -2.09 2.89 17.77
N GLY A 190 -2.68 2.41 16.67
CA GLY A 190 -3.24 3.27 15.62
C GLY A 190 -4.37 4.16 16.10
N VAL A 191 -5.32 3.61 16.87
CA VAL A 191 -6.43 4.39 17.46
C VAL A 191 -5.92 5.43 18.46
N LEU A 192 -4.99 5.05 19.33
CA LEU A 192 -4.38 5.97 20.30
C LEU A 192 -3.58 7.09 19.61
N TYR A 193 -2.90 6.77 18.51
CA TYR A 193 -2.21 7.78 17.70
C TYR A 193 -3.20 8.82 17.11
N GLY A 194 -4.32 8.36 16.56
CA GLY A 194 -5.37 9.25 16.08
C GLY A 194 -5.91 10.19 17.17
N ALA A 195 -6.17 9.63 18.36
CA ALA A 195 -6.61 10.41 19.53
C ALA A 195 -5.55 11.43 19.98
N LEU A 196 -4.27 11.03 20.01
CA LEU A 196 -3.16 11.91 20.35
C LEU A 196 -3.07 13.10 19.37
N LEU A 197 -3.12 12.84 18.07
CA LEU A 197 -3.08 13.90 17.05
C LEU A 197 -4.27 14.86 17.17
N ALA A 198 -5.47 14.32 17.41
CA ALA A 198 -6.67 15.14 17.62
C ALA A 198 -6.51 16.06 18.83
N PHE A 199 -6.02 15.55 19.94
CA PHE A 199 -5.74 16.31 21.15
C PHE A 199 -4.71 17.42 20.91
N LEU A 200 -3.61 17.11 20.23
CA LEU A 200 -2.56 18.07 19.91
C LEU A 200 -3.05 19.18 18.97
N LYS A 201 -3.90 18.87 17.98
CA LYS A 201 -4.55 19.85 17.10
C LYS A 201 -5.45 20.80 17.88
N ILE A 202 -6.27 20.29 18.80
CA ILE A 202 -7.16 21.11 19.65
C ILE A 202 -6.35 22.05 20.54
N LYS A 203 -5.28 21.55 21.15
CA LYS A 203 -4.41 22.36 22.02
C LYS A 203 -3.74 23.51 21.25
N ASN A 204 -3.25 23.27 20.03
CA ASN A 204 -2.66 24.32 19.20
C ASN A 204 -3.68 25.40 18.81
N ARG A 205 -4.91 25.00 18.40
CA ARG A 205 -5.95 25.97 18.06
C ARG A 205 -6.34 26.88 19.24
N LYS A 206 -6.25 26.39 20.46
CA LYS A 206 -6.47 27.23 21.66
C LYS A 206 -5.35 28.23 21.87
N ALA A 207 -4.09 27.80 21.72
CA ALA A 207 -2.91 28.64 21.88
C ALA A 207 -2.77 29.73 20.80
N GLU A 208 -3.40 29.58 19.64
CA GLU A 208 -3.43 30.61 18.57
C GLU A 208 -4.55 31.64 18.74
N ARG A 209 -5.48 31.39 19.67
CA ARG A 209 -6.62 32.29 19.97
C ARG A 209 -6.41 33.19 21.21
N GLU A 210 -5.40 32.87 22.01
CA GLU A 210 -4.93 33.65 23.16
C GLU A 210 -3.75 34.57 22.75
#